data_91822590fb244e93190724dbc5229b05
#
_entry.id   91822590fb244e93190724dbc5229b05
#
_cell.length_a   1.000
_cell.length_b   1.000
_cell.length_c   1.000
_cell.angle_alpha   90.00
_cell.angle_beta   90.00
_cell.angle_gamma   90.00
#
_symmetry.space_group_name_H-M   'P 1'
#
loop_
_entity.id
_entity.type
_entity.pdbx_description
1 polymer ?
#
loop_
_entity_poly.entity_id
_entity_poly.type
_entity_poly.pdbx_seq_one_letter_code
_entity_poly.pdbx_strand_id
1 'polypeptide(L)'
;MADKAHILTDEKLEEMEKRLSAIYSRAEKEIQQTADEYFARFAKQDEAKRKLLEQGKITEDEYKKWRKGKVMYGKRFTEMKEQCAKKLLNVNQTALAYVNGELPEVYSINYNALAGSVDGVGGYSFTLVDADTVRNLAVTDTSLLPYKKIDPAKDIPWNMKKINAETLQGILQGESMDKIAKRLRNVQEMNRTQAIRSARTIVTGAENKGRQDSYARAEADGIILQKEWIATNDGRTRHSHAILDGAIVDQDKKFDNGLMYPGDPSGRPEEVYNCRCSLVAVVKGFKKVR
;
A
#
# COMPACT_ATOMS: atom_id res chain seq x y z
N MET A 1 1.52 -3.31 25.24
CA MET A 1 0.94 -1.95 25.01
C MET A 1 1.81 -1.27 23.96
N ALA A 2 1.22 -0.64 22.92
CA ALA A 2 1.99 0.08 21.90
C ALA A 2 2.84 1.19 22.54
N ASP A 3 4.10 1.30 22.17
CA ASP A 3 4.98 2.35 22.66
C ASP A 3 4.76 3.67 21.89
N LYS A 4 5.34 4.75 22.38
CA LYS A 4 5.18 6.09 21.81
C LYS A 4 5.59 6.17 20.31
N ALA A 5 6.65 5.47 19.91
CA ALA A 5 7.15 5.49 18.53
C ALA A 5 6.18 4.78 17.57
N HIS A 6 5.56 3.67 18.03
CA HIS A 6 4.52 2.99 17.26
C HIS A 6 3.28 3.87 17.10
N ILE A 7 2.84 4.54 18.16
CA ILE A 7 1.71 5.49 18.09
C ILE A 7 1.98 6.60 17.07
N LEU A 8 3.17 7.21 17.10
CA LEU A 8 3.57 8.24 16.13
C LEU A 8 3.61 7.68 14.70
N THR A 9 4.02 6.44 14.52
CA THR A 9 4.02 5.78 13.21
C THR A 9 2.59 5.55 12.69
N ASP A 10 1.67 5.14 13.57
CA ASP A 10 0.26 4.97 13.21
C ASP A 10 -0.41 6.31 12.85
N GLU A 11 -0.17 7.38 13.61
CA GLU A 11 -0.67 8.72 13.30
C GLU A 11 -0.16 9.20 11.92
N LYS A 12 1.14 8.98 11.66
CA LYS A 12 1.75 9.32 10.36
C LYS A 12 1.16 8.49 9.23
N LEU A 13 0.90 7.22 9.46
CA LEU A 13 0.26 6.35 8.47
C LEU A 13 -1.17 6.82 8.15
N GLU A 14 -1.95 7.24 9.14
CA GLU A 14 -3.28 7.81 8.92
C GLU A 14 -3.22 9.09 8.07
N GLU A 15 -2.25 9.97 8.32
CA GLU A 15 -2.01 11.16 7.50
C GLU A 15 -1.66 10.77 6.07
N MET A 16 -0.78 9.81 5.89
CA MET A 16 -0.41 9.29 4.57
C MET A 16 -1.62 8.73 3.82
N GLU A 17 -2.52 7.98 4.48
CA GLU A 17 -3.74 7.46 3.87
C GLU A 17 -4.69 8.57 3.40
N LYS A 18 -4.85 9.63 4.19
CA LYS A 18 -5.62 10.84 3.80
C LYS A 18 -4.99 11.52 2.58
N ARG A 19 -3.67 11.64 2.56
CA ARG A 19 -2.93 12.25 1.44
C ARG A 19 -3.03 11.40 0.18
N LEU A 20 -2.89 10.08 0.28
CA LEU A 20 -3.10 9.15 -0.82
C LEU A 20 -4.51 9.30 -1.40
N SER A 21 -5.53 9.33 -0.55
CA SER A 21 -6.91 9.53 -0.98
C SER A 21 -7.09 10.84 -1.76
N ALA A 22 -6.44 11.93 -1.30
CA ALA A 22 -6.47 13.22 -1.99
C ALA A 22 -5.76 13.19 -3.35
N ILE A 23 -4.63 12.47 -3.47
CA ILE A 23 -3.90 12.28 -4.74
C ILE A 23 -4.81 11.60 -5.77
N TYR A 24 -5.49 10.51 -5.41
CA TYR A 24 -6.40 9.81 -6.30
C TYR A 24 -7.64 10.65 -6.67
N SER A 25 -8.23 11.36 -5.71
CA SER A 25 -9.41 12.21 -5.95
C SER A 25 -9.13 13.35 -6.93
N ARG A 26 -7.92 13.91 -6.94
CA ARG A 26 -7.55 14.95 -7.90
C ARG A 26 -7.51 14.43 -9.34
N ALA A 27 -7.00 13.22 -9.53
CA ALA A 27 -6.90 12.61 -10.85
C ALA A 27 -8.24 12.05 -11.36
N GLU A 28 -9.21 11.83 -10.46
CA GLU A 28 -10.51 11.24 -10.80
C GLU A 28 -11.21 12.00 -11.93
N LYS A 29 -11.23 13.32 -11.85
CA LYS A 29 -11.91 14.17 -12.83
C LYS A 29 -11.36 13.99 -14.25
N GLU A 30 -10.04 13.96 -14.40
CA GLU A 30 -9.39 13.85 -15.71
C GLU A 30 -9.57 12.47 -16.33
N ILE A 31 -9.55 11.42 -15.52
CA ILE A 31 -9.77 10.05 -15.95
C ILE A 31 -11.24 9.88 -16.34
N GLN A 32 -12.17 10.39 -15.52
CA GLN A 32 -13.60 10.35 -15.78
C GLN A 32 -13.96 11.11 -17.04
N GLN A 33 -13.41 12.30 -17.24
CA GLN A 33 -13.62 13.09 -18.45
C GLN A 33 -13.23 12.29 -19.71
N THR A 34 -12.10 11.61 -19.71
CA THR A 34 -11.65 10.78 -20.84
C THR A 34 -12.65 9.67 -21.15
N ALA A 35 -13.24 9.06 -20.13
CA ALA A 35 -14.27 8.04 -20.29
C ALA A 35 -15.58 8.63 -20.80
N ASP A 36 -16.05 9.74 -20.19
CA ASP A 36 -17.30 10.41 -20.56
C ASP A 36 -17.28 10.84 -22.02
N GLU A 37 -16.20 11.47 -22.48
CA GLU A 37 -16.00 11.86 -23.88
C GLU A 37 -16.03 10.67 -24.84
N TYR A 38 -15.48 9.54 -24.43
CA TYR A 38 -15.52 8.33 -25.24
C TYR A 38 -16.93 7.76 -25.35
N PHE A 39 -17.61 7.53 -24.23
CA PHE A 39 -18.91 6.87 -24.18
C PHE A 39 -20.04 7.76 -24.71
N ALA A 40 -19.98 9.08 -24.55
CA ALA A 40 -20.95 10.04 -25.06
C ALA A 40 -21.14 9.92 -26.58
N ARG A 41 -20.12 9.52 -27.33
CA ARG A 41 -20.18 9.30 -28.79
C ARG A 41 -21.18 8.23 -29.19
N PHE A 42 -21.49 7.31 -28.30
CA PHE A 42 -22.40 6.20 -28.59
C PHE A 42 -23.80 6.41 -28.01
N ALA A 43 -24.01 7.41 -27.15
CA ALA A 43 -25.26 7.60 -26.40
C ALA A 43 -26.49 7.65 -27.29
N LYS A 44 -26.47 8.45 -28.39
CA LYS A 44 -27.59 8.56 -29.33
C LYS A 44 -27.90 7.24 -30.05
N GLN A 45 -26.85 6.50 -30.46
CA GLN A 45 -27.04 5.23 -31.17
C GLN A 45 -27.52 4.14 -30.18
N ASP A 46 -27.03 4.16 -28.96
CA ASP A 46 -27.47 3.26 -27.92
C ASP A 46 -28.94 3.47 -27.55
N GLU A 47 -29.37 4.71 -27.40
CA GLU A 47 -30.77 5.06 -27.15
C GLU A 47 -31.68 4.59 -28.29
N ALA A 48 -31.29 4.83 -29.56
CA ALA A 48 -32.06 4.37 -30.71
C ALA A 48 -32.18 2.83 -30.73
N LYS A 49 -31.11 2.11 -30.43
CA LYS A 49 -31.14 0.64 -30.35
C LYS A 49 -31.95 0.13 -29.17
N ARG A 50 -31.93 0.84 -28.06
CA ARG A 50 -32.77 0.51 -26.88
C ARG A 50 -34.25 0.61 -27.19
N LYS A 51 -34.68 1.67 -27.90
CA LYS A 51 -36.06 1.80 -28.37
C LYS A 51 -36.50 0.65 -29.30
N LEU A 52 -35.57 0.13 -30.14
CA LEU A 52 -35.87 -1.05 -30.96
C LEU A 52 -36.04 -2.31 -30.12
N LEU A 53 -35.27 -2.46 -29.09
CA LEU A 53 -35.39 -3.57 -28.11
C LEU A 53 -36.73 -3.49 -27.38
N GLU A 54 -37.10 -2.32 -26.86
CA GLU A 54 -38.38 -2.06 -26.16
C GLU A 54 -39.60 -2.33 -27.08
N GLN A 55 -39.44 -2.10 -28.39
CA GLN A 55 -40.46 -2.39 -29.41
C GLN A 55 -40.48 -3.87 -29.86
N GLY A 56 -39.60 -4.72 -29.30
CA GLY A 56 -39.45 -6.11 -29.70
C GLY A 56 -38.89 -6.33 -31.11
N LYS A 57 -38.32 -5.30 -31.75
CA LYS A 57 -37.73 -5.36 -33.11
C LYS A 57 -36.36 -5.98 -33.16
N ILE A 58 -35.66 -6.03 -32.04
CA ILE A 58 -34.39 -6.74 -31.82
C ILE A 58 -34.45 -7.49 -30.51
N THR A 59 -33.64 -8.56 -30.38
CA THR A 59 -33.49 -9.32 -29.16
C THR A 59 -32.47 -8.68 -28.23
N GLU A 60 -32.51 -9.05 -26.95
CA GLU A 60 -31.52 -8.62 -25.98
C GLU A 60 -30.08 -9.04 -26.35
N ASP A 61 -29.95 -10.25 -26.92
CA ASP A 61 -28.64 -10.77 -27.35
C ASP A 61 -28.10 -9.97 -28.57
N GLU A 62 -28.95 -9.61 -29.53
CA GLU A 62 -28.55 -8.73 -30.64
C GLU A 62 -28.14 -7.36 -30.16
N TYR A 63 -28.84 -6.80 -29.17
CA TYR A 63 -28.49 -5.53 -28.58
C TYR A 63 -27.16 -5.57 -27.85
N LYS A 64 -26.94 -6.58 -27.01
CA LYS A 64 -25.66 -6.80 -26.29
C LYS A 64 -24.49 -7.04 -27.27
N LYS A 65 -24.71 -7.83 -28.31
CA LYS A 65 -23.71 -8.10 -29.35
C LYS A 65 -23.34 -6.82 -30.12
N TRP A 66 -24.33 -6.01 -30.48
CA TRP A 66 -24.10 -4.72 -31.13
C TRP A 66 -23.28 -3.79 -30.21
N ARG A 67 -23.67 -3.64 -28.93
CA ARG A 67 -22.96 -2.80 -27.97
C ARG A 67 -21.52 -3.23 -27.82
N LYS A 68 -21.29 -4.53 -27.62
CA LYS A 68 -19.94 -5.09 -27.50
C LYS A 68 -19.12 -4.79 -28.76
N GLY A 69 -19.66 -5.07 -29.93
CA GLY A 69 -18.99 -4.84 -31.22
C GLY A 69 -18.74 -3.37 -31.52
N LYS A 70 -19.65 -2.46 -31.14
CA LYS A 70 -19.54 -1.03 -31.48
C LYS A 70 -18.69 -0.26 -30.44
N VAL A 71 -18.86 -0.57 -29.16
CA VAL A 71 -18.26 0.21 -28.06
C VAL A 71 -16.89 -0.34 -27.66
N MET A 72 -16.70 -1.67 -27.65
CA MET A 72 -15.47 -2.28 -27.12
C MET A 72 -14.45 -2.67 -28.20
N TYR A 73 -14.79 -2.57 -29.50
CA TYR A 73 -13.88 -2.93 -30.58
C TYR A 73 -13.32 -1.69 -31.27
N GLY A 74 -12.10 -1.85 -31.81
CA GLY A 74 -11.45 -0.87 -32.64
C GLY A 74 -10.44 0.00 -31.91
N LYS A 75 -9.66 0.74 -32.70
CA LYS A 75 -8.52 1.53 -32.27
C LYS A 75 -8.88 2.55 -31.17
N ARG A 76 -10.04 3.23 -31.32
CA ARG A 76 -10.49 4.26 -30.36
C ARG A 76 -10.73 3.74 -28.93
N PHE A 77 -11.27 2.52 -28.77
CA PHE A 77 -11.44 1.93 -27.45
C PHE A 77 -10.09 1.58 -26.81
N THR A 78 -9.18 1.07 -27.63
CA THR A 78 -7.81 0.79 -27.17
C THR A 78 -7.09 2.06 -26.74
N GLU A 79 -7.19 3.13 -27.52
CA GLU A 79 -6.61 4.45 -27.21
C GLU A 79 -7.19 5.02 -25.91
N MET A 80 -8.51 4.99 -25.72
CA MET A 80 -9.13 5.44 -24.48
C MET A 80 -8.63 4.64 -23.26
N LYS A 81 -8.61 3.30 -23.34
CA LYS A 81 -8.06 2.46 -22.26
C LYS A 81 -6.62 2.80 -21.95
N GLU A 82 -5.80 2.98 -22.98
CA GLU A 82 -4.38 3.30 -22.81
C GLU A 82 -4.19 4.69 -22.18
N GLN A 83 -4.95 5.69 -22.59
CA GLN A 83 -4.91 7.03 -21.99
C GLN A 83 -5.32 7.00 -20.53
N CYS A 84 -6.39 6.31 -20.17
CA CYS A 84 -6.81 6.16 -18.77
C CYS A 84 -5.76 5.38 -17.97
N ALA A 85 -5.19 4.31 -18.52
CA ALA A 85 -4.17 3.53 -17.85
C ALA A 85 -2.86 4.31 -17.62
N LYS A 86 -2.44 5.15 -18.56
CA LYS A 86 -1.27 6.04 -18.40
C LYS A 86 -1.52 7.11 -17.32
N LYS A 87 -2.74 7.68 -17.26
CA LYS A 87 -3.11 8.61 -16.19
C LYS A 87 -3.07 7.91 -14.82
N LEU A 88 -3.59 6.69 -14.70
CA LEU A 88 -3.53 5.89 -13.48
C LEU A 88 -2.08 5.56 -13.09
N LEU A 89 -1.22 5.21 -14.06
CA LEU A 89 0.21 4.99 -13.80
C LEU A 89 0.86 6.22 -13.16
N ASN A 90 0.63 7.41 -13.72
CA ASN A 90 1.18 8.66 -13.16
C ASN A 90 0.72 8.90 -11.72
N VAL A 91 -0.57 8.64 -11.45
CA VAL A 91 -1.13 8.74 -10.09
C VAL A 91 -0.48 7.73 -9.15
N ASN A 92 -0.35 6.47 -9.59
CA ASN A 92 0.28 5.41 -8.81
C ASN A 92 1.75 5.73 -8.50
N GLN A 93 2.50 6.27 -9.47
CA GLN A 93 3.88 6.70 -9.28
C GLN A 93 3.98 7.88 -8.30
N THR A 94 3.10 8.88 -8.42
CA THR A 94 3.05 10.02 -7.49
C THR A 94 2.72 9.58 -6.07
N ALA A 95 1.73 8.69 -5.92
CA ALA A 95 1.34 8.13 -4.64
C ALA A 95 2.49 7.36 -3.97
N LEU A 96 3.18 6.52 -4.74
CA LEU A 96 4.29 5.73 -4.22
C LEU A 96 5.53 6.58 -3.92
N ALA A 97 5.82 7.60 -4.73
CA ALA A 97 6.92 8.53 -4.47
C ALA A 97 6.68 9.29 -3.15
N TYR A 98 5.45 9.72 -2.90
CA TYR A 98 5.07 10.33 -1.62
C TYR A 98 5.33 9.37 -0.45
N VAL A 99 4.82 8.12 -0.51
CA VAL A 99 5.02 7.13 0.55
C VAL A 99 6.51 6.86 0.79
N ASN A 100 7.28 6.62 -0.27
CA ASN A 100 8.73 6.40 -0.18
C ASN A 100 9.45 7.59 0.48
N GLY A 101 9.00 8.82 0.22
CA GLY A 101 9.57 10.04 0.82
C GLY A 101 9.38 10.14 2.34
N GLU A 102 8.32 9.50 2.88
CA GLU A 102 8.03 9.50 4.32
C GLU A 102 8.78 8.39 5.09
N LEU A 103 9.30 7.36 4.40
CA LEU A 103 9.92 6.21 5.06
C LEU A 103 11.17 6.56 5.90
N PRO A 104 12.06 7.48 5.50
CA PRO A 104 13.22 7.86 6.31
C PRO A 104 12.84 8.41 7.67
N GLU A 105 11.75 9.17 7.75
CA GLU A 105 11.27 9.70 9.02
C GLU A 105 10.68 8.60 9.91
N VAL A 106 9.85 7.71 9.36
CA VAL A 106 9.32 6.55 10.08
C VAL A 106 10.46 5.69 10.64
N TYR A 107 11.47 5.42 9.83
CA TYR A 107 12.66 4.68 10.25
C TYR A 107 13.40 5.38 11.40
N SER A 108 13.63 6.69 11.27
CA SER A 108 14.35 7.48 12.28
C SER A 108 13.64 7.53 13.64
N ILE A 109 12.30 7.73 13.62
CA ILE A 109 11.49 7.69 14.85
C ILE A 109 11.68 6.35 15.57
N ASN A 110 11.65 5.26 14.84
CA ASN A 110 11.70 3.92 15.39
C ASN A 110 13.11 3.43 15.70
N TYR A 111 14.13 3.92 15.00
CA TYR A 111 15.53 3.69 15.34
C TYR A 111 15.87 4.26 16.73
N ASN A 112 15.31 5.39 17.09
CA ASN A 112 15.52 6.05 18.37
C ASN A 112 14.57 5.56 19.49
N ALA A 113 13.61 4.69 19.18
CA ALA A 113 12.61 4.23 20.16
C ALA A 113 13.22 3.50 21.38
N LEU A 114 14.34 2.79 21.17
CA LEU A 114 15.03 2.04 22.22
C LEU A 114 15.60 2.95 23.32
N ALA A 115 16.03 4.16 22.99
CA ALA A 115 16.65 5.07 23.96
C ALA A 115 15.74 5.35 25.16
N GLY A 116 14.45 5.56 24.93
CA GLY A 116 13.48 5.75 26.02
C GLY A 116 13.25 4.52 26.89
N SER A 117 13.60 3.32 26.41
CA SER A 117 13.46 2.06 27.15
C SER A 117 14.69 1.71 27.96
N VAL A 118 15.85 2.30 27.64
CA VAL A 118 17.15 2.02 28.28
C VAL A 118 17.56 3.10 29.27
N ASP A 119 17.04 4.34 29.10
CA ASP A 119 17.36 5.46 29.97
C ASP A 119 17.03 5.16 31.45
N GLY A 120 18.09 5.22 32.30
CA GLY A 120 17.98 5.00 33.73
C GLY A 120 18.08 3.52 34.16
N VAL A 121 18.20 2.56 33.26
CA VAL A 121 18.43 1.16 33.63
C VAL A 121 19.93 0.90 33.77
N GLY A 122 20.39 0.64 35.00
CA GLY A 122 21.78 0.26 35.28
C GLY A 122 22.84 1.36 35.13
N GLY A 123 22.45 2.64 35.04
CA GLY A 123 23.39 3.77 34.89
C GLY A 123 23.95 3.94 33.47
N TYR A 124 23.40 3.24 32.49
CA TYR A 124 23.74 3.40 31.08
C TYR A 124 22.78 4.40 30.42
N SER A 125 23.33 5.30 29.57
CA SER A 125 22.56 6.10 28.66
C SER A 125 22.81 5.58 27.24
N PHE A 126 21.73 5.17 26.53
CA PHE A 126 21.80 4.91 25.11
C PHE A 126 21.72 6.24 24.40
N THR A 127 22.83 6.68 23.80
CA THR A 127 22.87 7.98 23.12
C THR A 127 21.94 7.97 21.91
N LEU A 128 20.94 8.84 21.92
CA LEU A 128 20.13 9.13 20.74
C LEU A 128 21.03 9.52 19.58
N VAL A 129 20.85 8.87 18.45
CA VAL A 129 21.44 9.40 17.21
C VAL A 129 20.56 10.52 16.74
N ASP A 130 21.19 11.63 16.37
CA ASP A 130 20.48 12.77 15.78
C ASP A 130 19.55 12.29 14.67
N ALA A 131 18.27 12.67 14.76
CA ALA A 131 17.23 12.20 13.84
C ALA A 131 17.53 12.55 12.36
N ASP A 132 18.19 13.69 12.13
CA ASP A 132 18.60 14.08 10.79
C ASP A 132 19.74 13.21 10.27
N THR A 133 20.67 12.82 11.13
CA THR A 133 21.73 11.85 10.78
C THR A 133 21.14 10.50 10.41
N VAL A 134 20.21 9.96 11.19
CA VAL A 134 19.55 8.69 10.89
C VAL A 134 18.75 8.78 9.59
N ARG A 135 18.02 9.88 9.40
CA ARG A 135 17.25 10.13 8.18
C ARG A 135 18.18 10.20 6.95
N ASN A 136 19.30 10.91 7.06
CA ASN A 136 20.26 11.05 5.98
C ASN A 136 20.92 9.71 5.63
N LEU A 137 21.24 8.86 6.60
CA LEU A 137 21.72 7.49 6.37
C LEU A 137 20.68 6.68 5.60
N ALA A 138 19.41 6.72 6.01
CA ALA A 138 18.32 6.00 5.38
C ALA A 138 18.04 6.48 3.94
N VAL A 139 18.26 7.77 3.63
CA VAL A 139 18.16 8.32 2.27
C VAL A 139 19.36 7.90 1.41
N THR A 140 20.56 7.87 1.99
CA THR A 140 21.81 7.55 1.27
C THR A 140 21.92 6.05 1.00
N ASP A 141 21.57 5.21 1.96
CA ASP A 141 21.53 3.76 1.80
C ASP A 141 20.11 3.26 1.59
N THR A 142 19.72 3.17 0.33
CA THR A 142 18.38 2.72 -0.06
C THR A 142 18.10 1.25 0.26
N SER A 143 19.11 0.47 0.68
CA SER A 143 18.92 -0.92 1.12
C SER A 143 18.31 -1.03 2.53
N LEU A 144 18.43 0.03 3.33
CA LEU A 144 17.86 0.09 4.68
C LEU A 144 16.32 0.15 4.69
N LEU A 145 15.72 0.61 3.62
CA LEU A 145 14.28 0.86 3.57
C LEU A 145 13.59 0.02 2.48
N PRO A 146 12.36 -0.45 2.74
CA PRO A 146 11.61 -1.28 1.80
C PRO A 146 11.02 -0.46 0.65
N TYR A 147 11.82 0.36 -0.03
CA TYR A 147 11.39 1.16 -1.16
C TYR A 147 10.74 0.32 -2.26
N LYS A 148 9.62 0.80 -2.78
CA LYS A 148 8.94 0.17 -3.92
C LYS A 148 8.99 1.05 -5.14
N LYS A 149 8.88 0.43 -6.31
CA LYS A 149 8.74 1.09 -7.62
C LYS A 149 7.54 0.51 -8.35
N ILE A 150 6.85 1.34 -9.10
CA ILE A 150 5.82 0.89 -10.04
C ILE A 150 6.51 0.46 -11.34
N ASP A 151 6.22 -0.74 -11.79
CA ASP A 151 6.65 -1.24 -13.09
C ASP A 151 5.60 -0.88 -14.16
N PRO A 152 5.88 0.08 -15.06
CA PRO A 152 4.92 0.49 -16.08
C PRO A 152 4.48 -0.65 -17.01
N ALA A 153 5.39 -1.63 -17.25
CA ALA A 153 5.10 -2.78 -18.10
C ALA A 153 4.07 -3.74 -17.49
N LYS A 154 3.85 -3.67 -16.20
CA LYS A 154 2.82 -4.44 -15.47
C LYS A 154 1.60 -3.61 -15.15
N ASP A 155 1.79 -2.36 -14.72
CA ASP A 155 0.71 -1.47 -14.27
C ASP A 155 -0.25 -1.10 -15.41
N ILE A 156 0.28 -0.64 -16.56
CA ILE A 156 -0.54 -0.26 -17.71
C ILE A 156 -1.43 -1.41 -18.22
N PRO A 157 -0.91 -2.62 -18.53
CA PRO A 157 -1.73 -3.74 -18.96
C PRO A 157 -2.77 -4.17 -17.92
N TRP A 158 -2.41 -4.11 -16.64
CA TRP A 158 -3.35 -4.43 -15.56
C TRP A 158 -4.53 -3.45 -15.55
N ASN A 159 -4.27 -2.14 -15.61
CA ASN A 159 -5.29 -1.11 -15.65
C ASN A 159 -6.16 -1.23 -16.91
N MET A 160 -5.56 -1.45 -18.08
CA MET A 160 -6.31 -1.69 -19.32
C MET A 160 -7.24 -2.91 -19.23
N LYS A 161 -6.78 -4.00 -18.59
CA LYS A 161 -7.60 -5.19 -18.34
C LYS A 161 -8.78 -4.88 -17.42
N LYS A 162 -8.57 -4.10 -16.36
CA LYS A 162 -9.65 -3.70 -15.43
C LYS A 162 -10.67 -2.79 -16.10
N ILE A 163 -10.25 -1.80 -16.87
CA ILE A 163 -11.12 -0.92 -17.65
C ILE A 163 -11.96 -1.74 -18.62
N ASN A 164 -11.35 -2.72 -19.30
CA ASN A 164 -12.06 -3.62 -20.21
C ASN A 164 -13.13 -4.44 -19.48
N ALA A 165 -12.82 -4.99 -18.32
CA ALA A 165 -13.73 -5.79 -17.51
C ALA A 165 -14.93 -4.96 -17.03
N GLU A 166 -14.70 -3.76 -16.49
CA GLU A 166 -15.76 -2.86 -16.04
C GLU A 166 -16.69 -2.43 -17.19
N THR A 167 -16.11 -2.14 -18.36
CA THR A 167 -16.90 -1.80 -19.58
C THR A 167 -17.77 -2.98 -20.00
N LEU A 168 -17.20 -4.19 -20.07
CA LEU A 168 -17.94 -5.41 -20.43
C LEU A 168 -19.08 -5.68 -19.45
N GLN A 169 -18.81 -5.57 -18.16
CA GLN A 169 -19.81 -5.74 -17.11
C GLN A 169 -21.01 -4.80 -17.30
N GLY A 170 -20.76 -3.51 -17.54
CA GLY A 170 -21.82 -2.52 -17.77
C GLY A 170 -22.65 -2.82 -19.04
N ILE A 171 -22.00 -3.30 -20.09
CA ILE A 171 -22.69 -3.74 -21.30
C ILE A 171 -23.60 -4.94 -21.02
N LEU A 172 -23.10 -5.95 -20.32
CA LEU A 172 -23.85 -7.17 -19.97
C LEU A 172 -25.03 -6.88 -19.05
N GLN A 173 -24.90 -5.89 -18.15
CA GLN A 173 -25.97 -5.44 -17.26
C GLN A 173 -26.97 -4.48 -17.92
N GLY A 174 -26.80 -4.16 -19.20
CA GLY A 174 -27.71 -3.27 -19.92
C GLY A 174 -27.64 -1.80 -19.48
N GLU A 175 -26.54 -1.36 -18.84
CA GLU A 175 -26.41 0.00 -18.33
C GLU A 175 -26.32 1.05 -19.45
N SER A 176 -26.72 2.30 -19.17
CA SER A 176 -26.52 3.43 -20.08
C SER A 176 -25.03 3.73 -20.27
N MET A 177 -24.69 4.43 -21.37
CA MET A 177 -23.31 4.83 -21.65
C MET A 177 -22.69 5.65 -20.50
N ASP A 178 -23.48 6.55 -19.87
CA ASP A 178 -23.03 7.32 -18.72
C ASP A 178 -22.73 6.44 -17.49
N LYS A 179 -23.56 5.41 -17.27
CA LYS A 179 -23.29 4.46 -16.16
C LYS A 179 -22.03 3.64 -16.43
N ILE A 180 -21.82 3.21 -17.68
CA ILE A 180 -20.60 2.49 -18.07
C ILE A 180 -19.37 3.38 -17.90
N ALA A 181 -19.43 4.66 -18.29
CA ALA A 181 -18.35 5.62 -18.05
C ALA A 181 -18.04 5.74 -16.55
N LYS A 182 -19.06 5.88 -15.71
CA LYS A 182 -18.88 5.97 -14.24
C LYS A 182 -18.26 4.73 -13.61
N ARG A 183 -18.32 3.55 -14.25
CA ARG A 183 -17.65 2.34 -13.76
C ARG A 183 -16.12 2.46 -13.72
N LEU A 184 -15.51 3.39 -14.44
CA LEU A 184 -14.08 3.63 -14.35
C LEU A 184 -13.65 4.09 -12.96
N ARG A 185 -14.56 4.64 -12.15
CA ARG A 185 -14.32 4.93 -10.72
C ARG A 185 -13.97 3.68 -9.93
N ASN A 186 -14.52 2.52 -10.29
CA ASN A 186 -14.16 1.25 -9.65
C ASN A 186 -12.69 0.91 -9.88
N VAL A 187 -12.17 1.18 -11.08
CA VAL A 187 -10.75 0.94 -11.38
C VAL A 187 -9.84 1.89 -10.60
N GLN A 188 -10.24 3.14 -10.46
CA GLN A 188 -9.52 4.13 -9.64
C GLN A 188 -9.52 3.73 -8.17
N GLU A 189 -10.66 3.28 -7.65
CA GLU A 189 -10.80 2.81 -6.27
C GLU A 189 -9.94 1.57 -5.99
N MET A 190 -9.84 0.64 -6.97
CA MET A 190 -8.93 -0.51 -6.88
C MET A 190 -7.47 -0.04 -6.75
N ASN A 191 -7.04 0.96 -7.53
CA ASN A 191 -5.70 1.52 -7.47
C ASN A 191 -5.44 2.22 -6.12
N ARG A 192 -6.38 3.05 -5.65
CA ARG A 192 -6.31 3.72 -4.35
C ARG A 192 -6.17 2.72 -3.20
N THR A 193 -7.01 1.71 -3.18
CA THR A 193 -6.99 0.65 -2.17
C THR A 193 -5.65 -0.11 -2.18
N GLN A 194 -5.11 -0.39 -3.36
CA GLN A 194 -3.82 -1.06 -3.50
C GLN A 194 -2.67 -0.16 -3.01
N ALA A 195 -2.72 1.14 -3.28
CA ALA A 195 -1.73 2.10 -2.80
C ALA A 195 -1.73 2.19 -1.27
N ILE A 196 -2.90 2.28 -0.63
CA ILE A 196 -3.04 2.29 0.84
C ILE A 196 -2.50 1.00 1.46
N ARG A 197 -2.85 -0.17 0.90
CA ARG A 197 -2.30 -1.46 1.37
C ARG A 197 -0.78 -1.54 1.23
N SER A 198 -0.25 -1.00 0.14
CA SER A 198 1.20 -0.93 -0.07
C SER A 198 1.86 0.00 0.93
N ALA A 199 1.28 1.18 1.20
CA ALA A 199 1.77 2.12 2.20
C ALA A 199 1.85 1.46 3.59
N ARG A 200 0.79 0.82 4.05
CA ARG A 200 0.79 0.08 5.33
C ARG A 200 1.91 -0.94 5.40
N THR A 201 2.08 -1.74 4.35
CA THR A 201 3.11 -2.79 4.30
C THR A 201 4.52 -2.22 4.42
N ILE A 202 4.84 -1.17 3.66
CA ILE A 202 6.20 -0.62 3.63
C ILE A 202 6.50 0.26 4.85
N VAL A 203 5.49 0.94 5.40
CA VAL A 203 5.61 1.71 6.65
C VAL A 203 5.90 0.76 7.82
N THR A 204 5.12 -0.33 7.98
CA THR A 204 5.39 -1.35 9.00
C THR A 204 6.80 -1.96 8.84
N GLY A 205 7.23 -2.21 7.60
CA GLY A 205 8.59 -2.69 7.32
C GLY A 205 9.66 -1.69 7.74
N ALA A 206 9.49 -0.40 7.43
CA ALA A 206 10.43 0.66 7.80
C ALA A 206 10.47 0.90 9.32
N GLU A 207 9.33 0.89 9.98
CA GLU A 207 9.21 0.95 11.45
C GLU A 207 10.06 -0.12 12.11
N ASN A 208 9.76 -1.38 11.80
CA ASN A 208 10.39 -2.51 12.49
C ASN A 208 11.85 -2.74 12.05
N LYS A 209 12.22 -2.32 10.84
CA LYS A 209 13.61 -2.29 10.41
C LYS A 209 14.42 -1.29 11.23
N GLY A 210 13.89 -0.08 11.47
CA GLY A 210 14.54 0.90 12.34
C GLY A 210 14.78 0.36 13.75
N ARG A 211 13.78 -0.30 14.33
CA ARG A 211 13.90 -0.97 15.66
C ARG A 211 14.95 -2.07 15.63
N GLN A 212 14.89 -2.97 14.65
CA GLN A 212 15.82 -4.08 14.51
C GLN A 212 17.28 -3.59 14.40
N ASP A 213 17.54 -2.51 13.64
CA ASP A 213 18.88 -1.94 13.48
C ASP A 213 19.36 -1.25 14.76
N SER A 214 18.45 -0.58 15.47
CA SER A 214 18.74 -0.01 16.80
C SER A 214 19.11 -1.08 17.81
N TYR A 215 18.44 -2.23 17.78
CA TYR A 215 18.73 -3.36 18.68
C TYR A 215 20.10 -3.97 18.38
N ALA A 216 20.44 -4.14 17.10
CA ALA A 216 21.75 -4.63 16.69
C ALA A 216 22.89 -3.68 17.16
N ARG A 217 22.66 -2.37 17.05
CA ARG A 217 23.60 -1.36 17.57
C ARG A 217 23.72 -1.46 19.10
N ALA A 218 22.61 -1.53 19.83
CA ALA A 218 22.63 -1.64 21.28
C ALA A 218 23.40 -2.87 21.75
N GLU A 219 23.28 -4.01 21.07
CA GLU A 219 24.08 -5.20 21.37
C GLU A 219 25.57 -5.00 21.09
N ALA A 220 25.94 -4.28 20.03
CA ALA A 220 27.32 -3.90 19.75
C ALA A 220 27.89 -3.00 20.86
N ASP A 221 27.06 -2.10 21.41
CA ASP A 221 27.40 -1.22 22.55
C ASP A 221 27.36 -1.93 23.91
N GLY A 222 27.09 -3.25 23.93
CA GLY A 222 27.17 -4.09 25.13
C GLY A 222 25.86 -4.26 25.92
N ILE A 223 24.74 -3.83 25.37
CA ILE A 223 23.41 -4.07 25.96
C ILE A 223 22.96 -5.48 25.53
N ILE A 224 22.56 -6.30 26.50
CA ILE A 224 22.01 -7.64 26.24
C ILE A 224 20.51 -7.50 26.14
N LEU A 225 19.95 -7.76 24.97
CA LEU A 225 18.52 -7.64 24.74
C LEU A 225 17.96 -8.78 23.89
N GLN A 226 16.67 -9.00 24.04
CA GLN A 226 15.83 -9.83 23.18
C GLN A 226 14.77 -8.94 22.52
N LYS A 227 14.08 -9.46 21.53
CA LYS A 227 12.96 -8.77 20.85
C LYS A 227 11.67 -9.55 21.06
N GLU A 228 10.60 -8.80 21.31
CA GLU A 228 9.26 -9.31 21.51
C GLU A 228 8.35 -8.87 20.37
N TRP A 229 7.53 -9.78 19.86
CA TRP A 229 6.52 -9.50 18.87
C TRP A 229 5.26 -8.96 19.54
N ILE A 230 4.78 -7.79 19.12
CA ILE A 230 3.53 -7.21 19.57
C ILE A 230 2.53 -7.23 18.42
N ALA A 231 1.49 -8.04 18.54
CA ALA A 231 0.40 -8.07 17.57
C ALA A 231 -0.61 -6.97 17.86
N THR A 232 -1.26 -6.46 16.80
CA THR A 232 -2.29 -5.40 16.92
C THR A 232 -3.54 -5.91 17.66
N ASN A 233 -3.80 -7.22 17.65
CA ASN A 233 -4.89 -7.90 18.37
C ASN A 233 -6.29 -7.33 18.08
N ASP A 234 -6.58 -7.00 16.82
CA ASP A 234 -7.92 -6.67 16.36
C ASP A 234 -8.50 -7.76 15.44
N GLY A 235 -9.77 -7.63 15.06
CA GLY A 235 -10.47 -8.60 14.20
C GLY A 235 -9.87 -8.81 12.79
N ARG A 236 -8.79 -8.07 12.43
CA ARG A 236 -8.04 -8.19 11.17
C ARG A 236 -6.65 -8.77 11.35
N THR A 237 -6.24 -9.05 12.59
CA THR A 237 -4.96 -9.68 12.88
C THR A 237 -4.97 -11.13 12.42
N ARG A 238 -3.95 -11.55 11.66
CA ARG A 238 -3.81 -12.94 11.20
C ARG A 238 -3.64 -13.87 12.37
N HIS A 239 -4.14 -15.10 12.25
CA HIS A 239 -3.97 -16.11 13.27
C HIS A 239 -2.48 -16.40 13.57
N SER A 240 -1.64 -16.52 12.52
CA SER A 240 -0.19 -16.68 12.66
C SER A 240 0.49 -15.56 13.44
N HIS A 241 -0.01 -14.32 13.32
CA HIS A 241 0.53 -13.18 14.07
C HIS A 241 -0.05 -13.07 15.49
N ALA A 242 -1.31 -13.44 15.68
CA ALA A 242 -1.92 -13.46 17.02
C ALA A 242 -1.25 -14.49 17.94
N ILE A 243 -0.82 -15.65 17.41
CA ILE A 243 -0.07 -16.65 18.17
C ILE A 243 1.31 -16.13 18.61
N LEU A 244 1.91 -15.22 17.82
CA LEU A 244 3.21 -14.64 18.13
C LEU A 244 3.15 -13.49 19.13
N ASP A 245 1.96 -13.04 19.52
CA ASP A 245 1.82 -11.94 20.46
C ASP A 245 2.51 -12.28 21.79
N GLY A 246 3.47 -11.46 22.22
CA GLY A 246 4.31 -11.72 23.39
C GLY A 246 5.44 -12.75 23.17
N ALA A 247 5.62 -13.28 21.96
CA ALA A 247 6.74 -14.17 21.67
C ALA A 247 8.07 -13.42 21.72
N ILE A 248 9.03 -13.96 22.48
CA ILE A 248 10.34 -13.35 22.70
C ILE A 248 11.41 -14.25 22.09
N VAL A 249 12.29 -13.64 21.27
CA VAL A 249 13.46 -14.33 20.68
C VAL A 249 14.70 -13.46 20.83
N ASP A 250 15.88 -14.07 20.69
CA ASP A 250 17.13 -13.31 20.64
C ASP A 250 17.14 -12.38 19.42
N GLN A 251 17.88 -11.28 19.52
CA GLN A 251 17.85 -10.22 18.52
C GLN A 251 18.19 -10.72 17.10
N ASP A 252 19.12 -11.69 16.99
CA ASP A 252 19.57 -12.27 15.73
C ASP A 252 18.70 -13.43 15.21
N LYS A 253 17.66 -13.83 15.94
CA LYS A 253 16.81 -14.97 15.60
C LYS A 253 15.51 -14.53 14.90
N LYS A 254 15.01 -15.43 14.08
CA LYS A 254 13.67 -15.29 13.46
C LYS A 254 12.59 -15.78 14.41
N PHE A 255 11.41 -15.19 14.28
CA PHE A 255 10.18 -15.73 14.87
C PHE A 255 9.69 -16.99 14.14
N ASP A 256 8.79 -17.75 14.74
CA ASP A 256 8.28 -19.03 14.20
C ASP A 256 7.61 -18.91 12.82
N ASN A 257 7.11 -17.71 12.46
CA ASN A 257 6.61 -17.44 11.10
C ASN A 257 7.71 -17.17 10.06
N GLY A 258 8.98 -17.28 10.44
CA GLY A 258 10.16 -17.13 9.59
C GLY A 258 10.60 -15.68 9.34
N LEU A 259 9.97 -14.69 9.98
CA LEU A 259 10.32 -13.27 9.86
C LEU A 259 11.34 -12.85 10.93
N MET A 260 12.24 -11.95 10.54
CA MET A 260 13.13 -11.27 11.52
C MET A 260 12.36 -10.23 12.35
N TYR A 261 11.36 -9.60 11.74
CA TYR A 261 10.52 -8.56 12.33
C TYR A 261 9.19 -8.43 11.57
N PRO A 262 8.16 -7.82 12.15
CA PRO A 262 6.91 -7.54 11.44
C PRO A 262 7.16 -6.69 10.17
N GLY A 263 6.65 -7.16 9.03
CA GLY A 263 6.85 -6.47 7.76
C GLY A 263 8.21 -6.70 7.09
N ASP A 264 9.00 -7.69 7.55
CA ASP A 264 10.26 -8.12 6.93
C ASP A 264 10.03 -8.46 5.45
N PRO A 265 10.64 -7.72 4.50
CA PRO A 265 10.40 -7.92 3.07
C PRO A 265 10.93 -9.26 2.53
N SER A 266 11.77 -9.97 3.28
CA SER A 266 12.26 -11.31 2.92
C SER A 266 11.23 -12.41 3.18
N GLY A 267 10.14 -12.09 3.89
CA GLY A 267 9.12 -13.03 4.26
C GLY A 267 8.13 -13.35 3.14
N ARG A 268 7.29 -14.38 3.37
CA ARG A 268 6.23 -14.75 2.43
C ARG A 268 5.17 -13.65 2.37
N PRO A 269 4.59 -13.36 1.18
CA PRO A 269 3.60 -12.31 1.02
C PRO A 269 2.42 -12.39 2.01
N GLU A 270 1.95 -13.59 2.32
CA GLU A 270 0.86 -13.83 3.26
C GLU A 270 1.19 -13.40 4.70
N GLU A 271 2.47 -13.36 5.09
CA GLU A 271 2.91 -12.92 6.41
C GLU A 271 3.25 -11.42 6.45
N VAL A 272 3.61 -10.84 5.30
CA VAL A 272 4.15 -9.47 5.22
C VAL A 272 3.09 -8.43 4.88
N TYR A 273 2.23 -8.72 3.86
CA TYR A 273 1.33 -7.70 3.33
C TYR A 273 0.28 -7.26 4.34
N ASN A 274 0.14 -5.91 4.48
CA ASN A 274 -0.84 -5.27 5.34
C ASN A 274 -0.72 -5.66 6.83
N CYS A 275 0.50 -6.01 7.28
CA CYS A 275 0.84 -6.22 8.68
C CYS A 275 0.80 -4.87 9.42
N ARG A 276 0.46 -4.92 10.73
CA ARG A 276 0.40 -3.76 11.66
C ARG A 276 1.00 -4.11 13.02
N CYS A 277 1.77 -5.20 13.08
CA CYS A 277 2.47 -5.61 14.28
C CYS A 277 3.75 -4.81 14.45
N SER A 278 4.25 -4.70 15.69
CA SER A 278 5.50 -4.03 15.99
C SER A 278 6.43 -4.91 16.82
N LEU A 279 7.71 -4.50 16.91
CA LEU A 279 8.70 -5.07 17.84
C LEU A 279 8.82 -4.22 19.10
N VAL A 280 9.12 -4.86 20.23
CA VAL A 280 9.56 -4.19 21.46
C VAL A 280 10.85 -4.85 21.95
N ALA A 281 11.78 -4.05 22.45
CA ALA A 281 13.00 -4.54 23.06
C ALA A 281 12.75 -5.04 24.49
N VAL A 282 13.33 -6.20 24.84
CA VAL A 282 13.35 -6.75 26.19
C VAL A 282 14.78 -6.73 26.67
N VAL A 283 15.12 -5.71 27.45
CA VAL A 283 16.48 -5.57 28.02
C VAL A 283 16.72 -6.63 29.12
N LYS A 284 17.78 -7.43 28.97
CA LYS A 284 18.15 -8.49 29.89
C LYS A 284 19.32 -8.10 30.81
N GLY A 285 20.12 -7.14 30.39
CA GLY A 285 21.27 -6.68 31.16
C GLY A 285 22.33 -6.01 30.30
N PHE A 286 23.52 -5.91 30.86
CA PHE A 286 24.66 -5.25 30.22
C PHE A 286 25.90 -6.13 30.32
N LYS A 287 26.70 -6.16 29.25
CA LYS A 287 28.02 -6.84 29.29
C LYS A 287 28.90 -6.07 30.24
N LYS A 288 29.57 -6.76 31.17
CA LYS A 288 30.58 -6.13 32.04
C LYS A 288 31.69 -5.57 31.15
N VAL A 289 31.87 -4.25 31.18
CA VAL A 289 33.08 -3.63 30.60
C VAL A 289 34.26 -4.17 31.42
N ARG A 290 35.18 -4.90 30.77
CA ARG A 290 36.43 -5.37 31.39
C ARG A 290 37.45 -4.25 31.36
#